data_de02ca6dcb6c7e13ba9091e2f30555f4
#
_entry.id   de02ca6dcb6c7e13ba9091e2f30555f4
#
_cell.length_a   1.000
_cell.length_b   1.000
_cell.length_c   1.000
_cell.angle_alpha   90.00
_cell.angle_beta   90.00
_cell.angle_gamma   90.00
#
_symmetry.space_group_name_H-M   'P 1'
#
loop_
_entity.id
_entity.type
_entity.pdbx_description
1 polymer ?
#
loop_
_entity_poly.entity_id
_entity_poly.type
_entity_poly.pdbx_seq_one_letter_code
_entity_poly.pdbx_strand_id
1 'polypeptide(L)'
;MTATTFSGGTGKWCEEYSKWFQEAKVMCLPDNDDAGRKGMRLIASEIVKVAESVSWLELPDIPAKGDLSDWLKIDGNNIEKFSSLVIQSSSIWKSELVKDDDNGQLLEELNQKFAIVPTGNKFTIVNETENETMFLAPSDFRLALQNRFATDSSGKFPKQVQASTWWLTHPERREYKSVDFLPIAETPYGVFNMWKGFAVKPKGGLEDIPLFHELIDEVICSGNEQWALYLWGWLAHMVQFPKEKPGVAIVLRSDAQGVGKSCFAEYVGSLLGRHFRTVTHGRHIHGNFNSHLKDTLMLFGDEAVWGGDRRTESILKQLITEPNMIIEMKGKDVFEVRSYLRLMLATNSEWAAPVGLTDRRYFVLNVSNSRKNDHNFFKRLIYEQNHGGIEALLQVLMNFDLSDFEVRSIPETPARLDQKFLSMEPIEKWWLEILSNEDFLIGGKILDFDDMNRVAKADLLYSFNEHTKAYKPNHRNWEARRLCSQFKKLVPFAMDKRRGSGPREYEFPSLNECKLYFADKYSLDSNVFEIN
;
A
#
# COMPACT_ATOMS: atom_id res chain seq x y z
N MET A 1 -63.30 27.58 7.46
CA MET A 1 -62.24 27.10 8.37
C MET A 1 -62.92 26.25 9.45
N THR A 2 -62.37 25.06 9.72
CA THR A 2 -62.81 24.22 10.84
C THR A 2 -61.72 24.31 11.90
N ALA A 3 -62.09 24.68 13.14
CA ALA A 3 -61.17 24.69 14.25
C ALA A 3 -61.31 23.40 15.06
N THR A 4 -60.21 22.83 15.49
CA THR A 4 -60.18 21.67 16.37
C THR A 4 -59.16 21.85 17.48
N THR A 5 -59.43 21.25 18.61
CA THR A 5 -58.53 21.11 19.73
C THR A 5 -58.62 19.68 20.26
N PHE A 6 -57.64 19.26 21.04
CA PHE A 6 -57.67 17.93 21.65
C PHE A 6 -57.74 18.04 23.16
N SER A 7 -58.54 17.13 23.74
CA SER A 7 -58.74 17.14 25.18
C SER A 7 -57.50 16.66 25.93
N GLY A 8 -57.05 17.46 26.89
CA GLY A 8 -55.99 17.07 27.83
C GLY A 8 -54.62 17.67 27.63
N GLY A 9 -54.49 18.71 26.80
CA GLY A 9 -53.27 19.50 26.61
C GLY A 9 -52.22 18.82 25.73
N THR A 10 -51.21 19.60 25.37
CA THR A 10 -50.16 19.26 24.37
C THR A 10 -49.40 17.96 24.66
N GLY A 11 -49.37 17.51 25.91
CA GLY A 11 -48.65 16.27 26.30
C GLY A 11 -49.43 14.97 26.04
N LYS A 12 -50.66 15.03 25.50
CA LYS A 12 -51.50 13.86 25.23
C LYS A 12 -51.81 13.64 23.75
N TRP A 13 -51.00 14.22 22.87
CA TRP A 13 -51.09 13.93 21.43
C TRP A 13 -50.85 12.45 21.18
N CYS A 14 -51.67 11.84 20.34
CA CYS A 14 -51.56 10.46 19.90
C CYS A 14 -51.38 10.44 18.38
N GLU A 15 -50.46 9.63 17.87
CA GLU A 15 -50.15 9.50 16.45
C GLU A 15 -51.41 9.18 15.60
N GLU A 16 -52.37 8.47 16.17
CA GLU A 16 -53.63 8.17 15.51
C GLU A 16 -54.46 9.41 15.16
N TYR A 17 -54.25 10.53 15.86
CA TYR A 17 -54.95 11.79 15.55
C TYR A 17 -54.47 12.41 14.25
N SER A 18 -53.25 12.12 13.80
CA SER A 18 -52.70 12.61 12.53
C SER A 18 -53.53 12.18 11.32
N LYS A 19 -54.18 11.03 11.38
CA LYS A 19 -55.06 10.52 10.30
C LYS A 19 -56.22 11.46 9.95
N TRP A 20 -56.69 12.27 10.90
CA TRP A 20 -57.75 13.24 10.68
C TRP A 20 -57.34 14.46 9.86
N PHE A 21 -56.05 14.63 9.65
CA PHE A 21 -55.48 15.75 8.91
C PHE A 21 -54.92 15.33 7.54
N GLN A 22 -55.24 14.14 7.08
CA GLN A 22 -54.82 13.65 5.77
C GLN A 22 -55.31 14.59 4.66
N GLU A 23 -54.38 15.04 3.81
CA GLU A 23 -54.61 15.96 2.69
C GLU A 23 -55.26 17.32 3.10
N ALA A 24 -55.24 17.64 4.38
CA ALA A 24 -55.79 18.90 4.88
C ALA A 24 -54.73 20.03 4.87
N LYS A 25 -55.17 21.27 4.65
CA LYS A 25 -54.37 22.46 4.93
C LYS A 25 -54.55 22.85 6.38
N VAL A 26 -53.53 22.68 7.19
CA VAL A 26 -53.58 22.85 8.64
C VAL A 26 -52.83 24.09 9.09
N MET A 27 -53.43 24.85 10.00
CA MET A 27 -52.78 25.96 10.66
C MET A 27 -52.63 25.67 12.15
N CYS A 28 -51.43 25.69 12.66
CA CYS A 28 -51.09 25.50 14.06
C CYS A 28 -51.03 26.85 14.78
N LEU A 29 -51.76 26.94 15.89
CA LEU A 29 -51.87 28.11 16.77
C LEU A 29 -51.34 27.72 18.16
N PRO A 30 -50.10 28.03 18.56
CA PRO A 30 -49.60 27.71 19.87
C PRO A 30 -50.12 28.66 20.94
N ASP A 31 -50.28 28.21 22.18
CA ASP A 31 -50.43 29.07 23.35
C ASP A 31 -49.19 29.91 23.55
N ASN A 32 -49.32 31.11 24.10
CA ASN A 32 -48.22 32.05 24.28
C ASN A 32 -47.36 31.72 25.52
N ASP A 33 -46.85 30.49 25.57
CA ASP A 33 -45.84 30.06 26.51
C ASP A 33 -44.89 29.00 25.87
N ASP A 34 -43.79 28.73 26.54
CA ASP A 34 -42.77 27.77 26.00
C ASP A 34 -43.33 26.34 25.94
N ALA A 35 -44.21 25.95 26.84
CA ALA A 35 -44.83 24.61 26.85
C ALA A 35 -45.80 24.45 25.68
N GLY A 36 -46.66 25.47 25.42
CA GLY A 36 -47.61 25.50 24.30
C GLY A 36 -46.89 25.49 22.96
N ARG A 37 -45.89 26.38 22.77
CA ARG A 37 -45.07 26.40 21.57
C ARG A 37 -44.38 25.06 21.32
N LYS A 38 -43.74 24.48 22.34
CA LYS A 38 -43.05 23.20 22.26
C LYS A 38 -44.00 22.05 21.94
N GLY A 39 -45.18 22.03 22.60
CA GLY A 39 -46.20 21.01 22.34
C GLY A 39 -46.79 21.11 20.94
N MET A 40 -47.10 22.33 20.47
CA MET A 40 -47.61 22.54 19.13
C MET A 40 -46.60 22.22 18.04
N ARG A 41 -45.31 22.45 18.25
CA ARG A 41 -44.26 22.02 17.33
C ARG A 41 -44.20 20.51 17.16
N LEU A 42 -44.34 19.74 18.24
CA LEU A 42 -44.43 18.26 18.16
C LEU A 42 -45.64 17.81 17.35
N ILE A 43 -46.81 18.44 17.57
CA ILE A 43 -48.04 18.14 16.83
C ILE A 43 -47.87 18.49 15.34
N ALA A 44 -47.35 19.67 15.03
CA ALA A 44 -47.09 20.10 13.65
C ALA A 44 -46.15 19.14 12.92
N SER A 45 -45.15 18.61 13.62
CA SER A 45 -44.17 17.65 13.04
C SER A 45 -44.80 16.27 12.74
N GLU A 46 -45.83 15.87 13.45
CA GLU A 46 -46.58 14.64 13.12
C GLU A 46 -47.60 14.87 11.99
N ILE A 47 -48.28 16.02 12.03
CA ILE A 47 -49.31 16.35 11.04
C ILE A 47 -48.71 16.60 9.65
N VAL A 48 -47.50 17.18 9.55
CA VAL A 48 -46.84 17.46 8.27
C VAL A 48 -46.59 16.21 7.42
N LYS A 49 -46.52 15.03 8.06
CA LYS A 49 -46.35 13.74 7.38
C LYS A 49 -47.56 13.32 6.55
N VAL A 50 -48.75 13.84 6.83
CA VAL A 50 -50.01 13.42 6.24
C VAL A 50 -50.83 14.57 5.65
N ALA A 51 -50.64 15.82 6.09
CA ALA A 51 -51.35 17.00 5.62
C ALA A 51 -50.83 17.50 4.26
N GLU A 52 -51.67 18.16 3.47
CA GLU A 52 -51.25 18.85 2.25
C GLU A 52 -50.27 20.00 2.55
N SER A 53 -50.52 20.76 3.62
CA SER A 53 -49.65 21.81 4.11
C SER A 53 -49.94 22.10 5.59
N VAL A 54 -48.88 22.50 6.31
CA VAL A 54 -48.97 22.99 7.69
C VAL A 54 -48.42 24.40 7.73
N SER A 55 -49.18 25.30 8.35
CA SER A 55 -48.81 26.70 8.56
C SER A 55 -48.73 26.98 10.06
N TRP A 56 -47.94 27.97 10.43
CA TRP A 56 -47.72 28.39 11.81
C TRP A 56 -48.13 29.86 11.98
N LEU A 57 -48.97 30.13 12.99
CA LEU A 57 -49.35 31.50 13.29
C LEU A 57 -49.21 31.77 14.78
N GLU A 58 -48.38 32.73 15.16
CA GLU A 58 -48.35 33.32 16.51
C GLU A 58 -49.20 34.59 16.51
N LEU A 59 -50.16 34.65 17.45
CA LEU A 59 -51.07 35.79 17.53
C LEU A 59 -50.33 36.99 18.17
N PRO A 60 -50.38 38.18 17.56
CA PRO A 60 -49.76 39.37 18.14
C PRO A 60 -50.48 39.85 19.41
N ASP A 61 -49.76 40.49 20.34
CA ASP A 61 -50.27 41.14 21.53
C ASP A 61 -51.03 40.25 22.50
N ILE A 62 -50.85 38.94 22.44
CA ILE A 62 -51.54 37.97 23.32
C ILE A 62 -50.84 37.94 24.68
N PRO A 63 -51.61 37.88 25.80
CA PRO A 63 -51.03 37.77 27.15
C PRO A 63 -50.15 36.51 27.32
N ALA A 64 -49.22 36.58 28.26
CA ALA A 64 -48.44 35.40 28.63
C ALA A 64 -49.36 34.25 29.05
N LYS A 65 -49.16 33.03 28.49
CA LYS A 65 -50.01 31.86 28.65
C LYS A 65 -51.43 31.97 28.05
N GLY A 66 -51.68 33.01 27.25
CA GLY A 66 -52.97 33.21 26.58
C GLY A 66 -53.08 32.31 25.35
N ASP A 67 -54.35 32.01 24.98
CA ASP A 67 -54.76 31.27 23.80
C ASP A 67 -55.57 32.17 22.83
N LEU A 68 -56.08 31.60 21.73
CA LEU A 68 -56.95 32.30 20.78
C LEU A 68 -58.19 32.94 21.44
N SER A 69 -58.74 32.27 22.47
CA SER A 69 -59.92 32.78 23.19
C SER A 69 -59.60 34.05 24.00
N ASP A 70 -58.42 34.11 24.54
CA ASP A 70 -57.92 35.31 25.25
C ASP A 70 -57.60 36.45 24.29
N TRP A 71 -57.03 36.11 23.10
CA TRP A 71 -56.79 37.11 22.07
C TRP A 71 -58.09 37.77 21.55
N LEU A 72 -59.16 36.96 21.40
CA LEU A 72 -60.48 37.47 21.00
C LEU A 72 -61.16 38.35 22.03
N LYS A 73 -60.75 38.33 23.33
CA LYS A 73 -61.25 39.20 24.39
C LYS A 73 -60.58 40.57 24.40
N ILE A 74 -59.49 40.73 23.67
CA ILE A 74 -58.76 42.02 23.59
C ILE A 74 -59.57 42.99 22.72
N ASP A 75 -59.79 44.22 23.23
CA ASP A 75 -60.56 45.24 22.55
C ASP A 75 -59.97 45.51 21.12
N GLY A 76 -60.86 45.55 20.10
CA GLY A 76 -60.48 45.72 18.70
C GLY A 76 -60.05 44.43 17.98
N ASN A 77 -59.99 43.24 18.63
CA ASN A 77 -59.81 41.96 18.00
C ASN A 77 -61.16 41.27 17.72
N ASN A 78 -61.27 40.72 16.54
CA ASN A 78 -62.51 39.98 16.12
C ASN A 78 -62.16 38.91 15.08
N ILE A 79 -63.15 38.14 14.66
CA ILE A 79 -62.98 37.04 13.69
C ILE A 79 -62.50 37.54 12.33
N GLU A 80 -62.90 38.76 11.92
CA GLU A 80 -62.46 39.33 10.63
C GLU A 80 -60.98 39.67 10.65
N LYS A 81 -60.49 40.28 11.75
CA LYS A 81 -59.06 40.55 11.97
C LYS A 81 -58.25 39.25 12.08
N PHE A 82 -58.79 38.24 12.75
CA PHE A 82 -58.15 36.91 12.79
C PHE A 82 -58.04 36.31 11.38
N SER A 83 -59.13 36.35 10.60
CA SER A 83 -59.11 35.85 9.22
C SER A 83 -58.07 36.58 8.35
N SER A 84 -57.96 37.88 8.55
CA SER A 84 -56.94 38.69 7.85
C SER A 84 -55.51 38.29 8.26
N LEU A 85 -55.25 38.03 9.55
CA LEU A 85 -53.98 37.53 10.04
C LEU A 85 -53.62 36.17 9.44
N VAL A 86 -54.63 35.28 9.37
CA VAL A 86 -54.43 33.96 8.74
C VAL A 86 -54.03 34.08 7.28
N ILE A 87 -54.61 35.02 6.52
CA ILE A 87 -54.27 35.25 5.10
C ILE A 87 -52.91 35.92 4.95
N GLN A 88 -52.60 36.89 5.81
CA GLN A 88 -51.35 37.67 5.72
C GLN A 88 -50.13 36.93 6.29
N SER A 89 -50.31 36.04 7.26
CA SER A 89 -49.24 35.38 8.01
C SER A 89 -49.02 33.93 7.63
N SER A 90 -49.43 33.50 6.42
CA SER A 90 -49.22 32.14 5.94
C SER A 90 -47.77 31.84 5.63
N SER A 91 -46.92 31.91 6.62
CA SER A 91 -45.65 31.22 6.56
C SER A 91 -45.91 29.72 6.59
N ILE A 92 -45.63 29.04 5.48
CA ILE A 92 -45.61 27.58 5.46
C ILE A 92 -44.67 27.14 6.58
N TRP A 93 -45.23 26.44 7.58
CA TRP A 93 -44.39 25.86 8.62
C TRP A 93 -43.48 24.83 7.97
N LYS A 94 -42.24 25.21 7.78
CA LYS A 94 -41.20 24.25 7.47
C LYS A 94 -40.85 23.60 8.80
N SER A 95 -41.15 22.33 8.91
CA SER A 95 -40.77 21.53 10.07
C SER A 95 -39.36 21.96 10.53
N GLU A 96 -39.22 22.43 11.76
CA GLU A 96 -37.88 22.51 12.41
C GLU A 96 -37.30 21.10 12.69
N LEU A 97 -38.01 20.03 12.25
CA LEU A 97 -37.43 18.73 11.96
C LEU A 97 -36.52 18.74 10.74
N VAL A 98 -36.24 19.87 10.13
CA VAL A 98 -35.05 20.12 9.32
C VAL A 98 -33.79 20.25 10.20
N LYS A 99 -33.76 19.53 11.32
CA LYS A 99 -32.52 19.06 11.94
C LYS A 99 -32.31 17.57 11.78
N ASP A 100 -33.11 16.87 11.00
CA ASP A 100 -32.70 15.60 10.38
C ASP A 100 -31.67 15.83 9.28
N ASP A 101 -31.60 17.04 8.71
CA ASP A 101 -30.57 17.40 7.77
C ASP A 101 -29.17 17.48 8.44
N ASP A 102 -29.09 18.00 9.66
CA ASP A 102 -27.84 18.01 10.44
C ASP A 102 -27.36 16.59 10.78
N ASN A 103 -28.26 15.65 11.10
CA ASN A 103 -27.90 14.26 11.34
C ASN A 103 -27.63 13.49 10.04
N GLY A 104 -28.37 13.78 8.97
CA GLY A 104 -28.13 13.22 7.65
C GLY A 104 -26.76 13.65 7.11
N GLN A 105 -26.45 14.93 7.19
CA GLN A 105 -25.13 15.47 6.84
C GLN A 105 -24.03 14.90 7.73
N LEU A 106 -24.27 14.77 9.03
CA LEU A 106 -23.32 14.17 9.96
C LEU A 106 -23.07 12.68 9.64
N LEU A 107 -24.14 11.92 9.33
CA LEU A 107 -24.00 10.52 8.92
C LEU A 107 -23.17 10.39 7.66
N GLU A 108 -23.48 11.21 6.66
CA GLU A 108 -22.75 11.22 5.39
C GLU A 108 -21.28 11.57 5.62
N GLU A 109 -21.00 12.63 6.38
CA GLU A 109 -19.61 13.04 6.72
C GLU A 109 -18.86 11.92 7.45
N LEU A 110 -19.50 11.27 8.44
CA LEU A 110 -18.85 10.20 9.18
C LEU A 110 -18.67 8.96 8.30
N ASN A 111 -19.64 8.62 7.44
CA ASN A 111 -19.54 7.51 6.52
C ASN A 111 -18.50 7.74 5.41
N GLN A 112 -18.24 8.99 5.03
CA GLN A 112 -17.15 9.31 4.09
C GLN A 112 -15.78 9.01 4.70
N LYS A 113 -15.61 9.30 6.00
CA LYS A 113 -14.32 9.19 6.70
C LYS A 113 -14.11 7.86 7.40
N PHE A 114 -15.18 7.29 7.96
CA PHE A 114 -15.09 6.13 8.83
C PHE A 114 -15.87 4.93 8.30
N ALA A 115 -15.35 3.74 8.59
CA ALA A 115 -16.02 2.48 8.33
C ALA A 115 -15.65 1.45 9.40
N ILE A 116 -16.56 0.53 9.72
CA ILE A 116 -16.24 -0.63 10.55
C ILE A 116 -15.75 -1.76 9.66
N VAL A 117 -14.60 -2.33 10.02
CA VAL A 117 -14.00 -3.47 9.31
C VAL A 117 -13.49 -4.52 10.31
N PRO A 118 -13.53 -5.80 9.96
CA PRO A 118 -12.88 -6.84 10.74
C PRO A 118 -11.35 -6.79 10.50
N THR A 119 -10.58 -6.97 11.59
CA THR A 119 -9.12 -7.14 11.55
C THR A 119 -8.75 -8.30 12.47
N GLY A 120 -8.42 -9.47 11.90
CA GLY A 120 -8.30 -10.70 12.67
C GLY A 120 -9.61 -11.05 13.37
N ASN A 121 -9.58 -11.27 14.68
CA ASN A 121 -10.74 -11.63 15.50
C ASN A 121 -11.47 -10.41 16.11
N LYS A 122 -11.12 -9.19 15.72
CA LYS A 122 -11.69 -7.95 16.26
C LYS A 122 -12.26 -7.07 15.17
N PHE A 123 -13.12 -6.14 15.57
CA PHE A 123 -13.58 -5.05 14.71
C PHE A 123 -12.81 -3.77 15.04
N THR A 124 -12.41 -3.06 14.01
CA THR A 124 -11.74 -1.76 14.10
C THR A 124 -12.50 -0.72 13.26
N ILE A 125 -12.24 0.54 13.54
CA ILE A 125 -12.77 1.63 12.73
C ILE A 125 -11.65 2.10 11.79
N VAL A 126 -11.89 2.02 10.49
CA VAL A 126 -11.03 2.67 9.51
C VAL A 126 -11.32 4.17 9.55
N ASN A 127 -10.26 4.96 9.63
CA ASN A 127 -10.28 6.39 9.32
C ASN A 127 -9.55 6.59 8.00
N GLU A 128 -10.31 6.95 6.99
CA GLU A 128 -9.82 7.13 5.62
C GLU A 128 -9.52 8.61 5.38
N THR A 129 -8.24 8.92 5.17
CA THR A 129 -7.79 10.26 4.77
C THR A 129 -7.25 10.21 3.34
N GLU A 130 -6.99 11.37 2.74
CA GLU A 130 -6.39 11.44 1.40
C GLU A 130 -5.04 10.72 1.33
N ASN A 131 -4.25 10.83 2.40
CA ASN A 131 -2.86 10.35 2.42
C ASN A 131 -2.69 8.93 2.96
N GLU A 132 -3.60 8.47 3.83
CA GLU A 132 -3.45 7.16 4.46
C GLU A 132 -4.77 6.55 4.94
N THR A 133 -4.73 5.25 5.19
CA THR A 133 -5.78 4.49 5.86
C THR A 133 -5.31 4.12 7.25
N MET A 134 -5.90 4.74 8.29
CA MET A 134 -5.63 4.44 9.68
C MET A 134 -6.66 3.46 10.24
N PHE A 135 -6.21 2.54 11.08
CA PHE A 135 -7.08 1.62 11.82
C PHE A 135 -7.14 2.07 13.27
N LEU A 136 -8.30 2.56 13.71
CA LEU A 136 -8.53 3.09 15.06
C LEU A 136 -9.16 2.01 15.96
N ALA A 137 -8.76 1.98 17.24
CA ALA A 137 -9.54 1.28 18.24
C ALA A 137 -10.85 2.04 18.50
N PRO A 138 -11.94 1.38 18.94
CA PRO A 138 -13.18 2.08 19.30
C PRO A 138 -13.01 3.18 20.36
N SER A 139 -12.04 3.04 21.26
CA SER A 139 -11.65 4.08 22.23
C SER A 139 -11.11 5.33 21.55
N ASP A 140 -10.21 5.16 20.58
CA ASP A 140 -9.56 6.26 19.87
C ASP A 140 -10.58 7.00 18.97
N PHE A 141 -11.48 6.25 18.33
CA PHE A 141 -12.60 6.82 17.57
C PHE A 141 -13.53 7.66 18.46
N ARG A 142 -13.87 7.16 19.67
CA ARG A 142 -14.69 7.91 20.61
C ARG A 142 -13.98 9.19 21.07
N LEU A 143 -12.68 9.11 21.35
CA LEU A 143 -11.88 10.27 21.72
C LEU A 143 -11.83 11.32 20.61
N ALA A 144 -11.62 10.89 19.36
CA ALA A 144 -11.55 11.77 18.19
C ALA A 144 -12.87 12.55 17.95
N LEU A 145 -14.02 11.98 18.35
CA LEU A 145 -15.34 12.59 18.17
C LEU A 145 -15.99 13.04 19.48
N GLN A 146 -15.22 13.16 20.57
CA GLN A 146 -15.74 13.45 21.89
C GLN A 146 -16.47 14.79 22.00
N ASN A 147 -16.08 15.77 21.20
CA ASN A 147 -16.65 17.12 21.14
C ASN A 147 -17.73 17.28 20.07
N ARG A 148 -18.13 16.20 19.39
CA ARG A 148 -19.18 16.20 18.37
C ARG A 148 -20.42 15.48 18.87
N PHE A 149 -21.58 16.03 18.58
CA PHE A 149 -22.85 15.54 19.06
C PHE A 149 -23.83 15.34 17.90
N ALA A 150 -24.66 14.33 18.03
CA ALA A 150 -25.83 14.05 17.20
C ALA A 150 -27.09 14.23 18.03
N THR A 151 -28.21 14.47 17.39
CA THR A 151 -29.53 14.54 18.03
C THR A 151 -30.19 13.16 17.95
N ASP A 152 -30.32 12.46 19.07
CA ASP A 152 -31.05 11.21 19.14
C ASP A 152 -32.56 11.50 19.35
N SER A 153 -33.33 11.28 18.33
CA SER A 153 -34.80 11.46 18.31
C SER A 153 -35.61 10.18 18.56
N SER A 154 -34.95 9.06 18.92
CA SER A 154 -35.61 7.77 19.16
C SER A 154 -36.46 7.75 20.43
N GLY A 155 -36.24 8.67 21.36
CA GLY A 155 -36.99 8.81 22.61
C GLY A 155 -38.12 9.84 22.54
N LYS A 156 -38.88 9.94 23.63
CA LYS A 156 -39.98 10.93 23.77
C LYS A 156 -39.55 12.38 23.59
N PHE A 157 -38.25 12.67 23.84
CA PHE A 157 -37.65 14.00 23.67
C PHE A 157 -36.28 13.82 22.99
N PRO A 158 -35.93 14.70 22.01
CA PRO A 158 -34.61 14.71 21.40
C PRO A 158 -33.54 14.95 22.47
N LYS A 159 -32.47 14.13 22.41
CA LYS A 159 -31.29 14.23 23.30
C LYS A 159 -30.03 14.40 22.50
N GLN A 160 -29.12 15.23 23.00
CA GLN A 160 -27.77 15.29 22.48
C GLN A 160 -26.98 14.07 22.96
N VAL A 161 -26.47 13.28 22.03
CA VAL A 161 -25.61 12.12 22.28
C VAL A 161 -24.30 12.30 21.56
N GLN A 162 -23.24 11.70 22.07
CA GLN A 162 -21.95 11.77 21.37
C GLN A 162 -22.06 11.17 19.97
N ALA A 163 -21.57 11.88 18.97
CA ALA A 163 -21.65 11.47 17.57
C ALA A 163 -21.01 10.08 17.33
N SER A 164 -19.95 9.75 18.05
CA SER A 164 -19.31 8.42 18.00
C SER A 164 -20.24 7.29 18.46
N THR A 165 -20.97 7.49 19.55
CA THR A 165 -21.91 6.49 20.08
C THR A 165 -23.12 6.34 19.16
N TRP A 166 -23.65 7.46 18.69
CA TRP A 166 -24.77 7.50 17.75
C TRP A 166 -24.40 6.77 16.44
N TRP A 167 -23.26 7.08 15.82
CA TRP A 167 -22.83 6.46 14.59
C TRP A 167 -22.55 4.96 14.74
N LEU A 168 -21.93 4.54 15.86
CA LEU A 168 -21.67 3.11 16.12
C LEU A 168 -22.93 2.25 16.22
N THR A 169 -24.08 2.85 16.55
CA THR A 169 -25.36 2.16 16.65
C THR A 169 -26.28 2.43 15.45
N HIS A 170 -25.89 3.31 14.54
CA HIS A 170 -26.71 3.70 13.40
C HIS A 170 -26.83 2.55 12.38
N PRO A 171 -28.05 2.20 11.90
CA PRO A 171 -28.25 1.08 10.96
C PRO A 171 -27.60 1.30 9.61
N GLU A 172 -27.42 2.55 9.17
CA GLU A 172 -26.82 2.93 7.88
C GLU A 172 -25.34 3.34 8.04
N ARG A 173 -24.70 3.03 9.17
CA ARG A 173 -23.27 3.23 9.30
C ARG A 173 -22.51 2.44 8.26
N ARG A 174 -21.45 2.99 7.75
CA ARG A 174 -20.59 2.32 6.76
C ARG A 174 -19.85 1.15 7.42
N GLU A 175 -20.07 -0.06 6.93
CA GLU A 175 -19.40 -1.27 7.42
C GLU A 175 -19.09 -2.25 6.29
N TYR A 176 -18.06 -3.09 6.50
CA TYR A 176 -17.61 -4.07 5.54
C TYR A 176 -17.39 -5.44 6.20
N LYS A 177 -17.47 -6.49 5.40
CA LYS A 177 -17.28 -7.88 5.83
C LYS A 177 -15.80 -8.29 5.87
N SER A 178 -14.95 -7.59 5.09
CA SER A 178 -13.52 -7.83 5.03
C SER A 178 -12.77 -6.56 4.65
N VAL A 179 -11.44 -6.57 4.87
CA VAL A 179 -10.52 -5.54 4.42
C VAL A 179 -9.44 -6.21 3.57
N ASP A 180 -9.14 -5.62 2.42
CA ASP A 180 -8.08 -6.12 1.54
C ASP A 180 -7.45 -4.96 0.75
N PHE A 181 -6.31 -5.23 0.13
CA PHE A 181 -5.64 -4.34 -0.81
C PHE A 181 -5.75 -4.95 -2.21
N LEU A 182 -6.70 -4.47 -3.00
CA LEU A 182 -7.02 -5.01 -4.33
C LEU A 182 -6.85 -3.92 -5.39
N PRO A 183 -5.76 -3.91 -6.15
CA PRO A 183 -5.55 -2.93 -7.22
C PRO A 183 -6.36 -3.30 -8.47
N ILE A 184 -7.69 -3.15 -8.38
CA ILE A 184 -8.69 -3.45 -9.42
C ILE A 184 -9.66 -2.29 -9.55
N ALA A 185 -10.32 -2.18 -10.72
CA ALA A 185 -11.28 -1.12 -10.99
C ALA A 185 -12.57 -1.26 -10.16
N GLU A 186 -13.11 -2.48 -10.04
CA GLU A 186 -14.34 -2.75 -9.32
C GLU A 186 -14.07 -3.59 -8.06
N THR A 187 -14.43 -3.04 -6.90
CA THR A 187 -14.26 -3.72 -5.61
C THR A 187 -15.41 -4.69 -5.37
N PRO A 188 -15.15 -5.94 -4.95
CA PRO A 188 -16.19 -6.88 -4.56
C PRO A 188 -17.08 -6.34 -3.43
N TYR A 189 -18.38 -6.67 -3.49
CA TYR A 189 -19.33 -6.24 -2.47
C TYR A 189 -18.92 -6.67 -1.06
N GLY A 190 -18.97 -5.73 -0.14
CA GLY A 190 -18.67 -5.95 1.28
C GLY A 190 -17.17 -5.99 1.62
N VAL A 191 -16.29 -5.68 0.68
CA VAL A 191 -14.84 -5.55 0.90
C VAL A 191 -14.47 -4.08 1.05
N PHE A 192 -13.78 -3.72 2.12
CA PHE A 192 -13.10 -2.44 2.21
C PHE A 192 -11.78 -2.53 1.44
N ASN A 193 -11.75 -1.93 0.27
CA ASN A 193 -10.55 -1.92 -0.56
C ASN A 193 -9.63 -0.75 -0.18
N MET A 194 -8.42 -1.05 0.25
CA MET A 194 -7.40 -0.04 0.57
C MET A 194 -6.76 0.58 -0.68
N TRP A 195 -6.93 -0.03 -1.87
CA TRP A 195 -6.51 0.55 -3.14
C TRP A 195 -7.39 1.75 -3.52
N LYS A 196 -6.78 2.89 -3.86
CA LYS A 196 -7.48 4.14 -4.20
C LYS A 196 -7.21 4.62 -5.62
N GLY A 197 -6.60 3.78 -6.43
CA GLY A 197 -6.21 4.14 -7.80
C GLY A 197 -4.83 4.77 -7.88
N PHE A 198 -4.50 5.20 -9.09
CA PHE A 198 -3.31 6.01 -9.35
C PHE A 198 -3.55 7.46 -8.90
N ALA A 199 -2.46 8.17 -8.58
CA ALA A 199 -2.55 9.54 -8.06
C ALA A 199 -3.02 10.56 -9.09
N VAL A 200 -2.87 10.26 -10.36
CA VAL A 200 -3.22 11.14 -11.49
C VAL A 200 -4.05 10.38 -12.53
N LYS A 201 -4.67 11.13 -13.44
CA LYS A 201 -5.33 10.57 -14.63
C LYS A 201 -4.37 10.59 -15.82
N PRO A 202 -4.36 9.56 -16.69
CA PRO A 202 -3.47 9.50 -17.84
C PRO A 202 -3.77 10.63 -18.83
N LYS A 203 -2.71 11.32 -19.30
CA LYS A 203 -2.82 12.41 -20.28
C LYS A 203 -1.44 12.70 -20.88
N GLY A 204 -1.37 12.99 -22.18
CA GLY A 204 -0.11 13.30 -22.86
C GLY A 204 0.56 12.08 -23.50
N GLY A 205 1.86 12.16 -23.73
CA GLY A 205 2.65 11.13 -24.41
C GLY A 205 4.13 11.16 -24.04
N LEU A 206 4.93 10.40 -24.78
CA LEU A 206 6.37 10.30 -24.56
C LEU A 206 7.10 11.62 -24.80
N GLU A 207 6.57 12.45 -25.70
CA GLU A 207 7.05 13.79 -26.03
C GLU A 207 6.97 14.77 -24.85
N ASP A 208 6.13 14.50 -23.86
CA ASP A 208 5.94 15.33 -22.68
C ASP A 208 6.89 14.98 -21.53
N ILE A 209 7.66 13.86 -21.67
CA ILE A 209 8.58 13.37 -20.64
C ILE A 209 10.01 13.09 -21.18
N PRO A 210 10.60 13.99 -21.98
CA PRO A 210 11.89 13.74 -22.59
C PRO A 210 13.02 13.57 -21.57
N LEU A 211 12.97 14.26 -20.43
CA LEU A 211 14.01 14.17 -19.40
C LEU A 211 13.88 12.87 -18.59
N PHE A 212 12.68 12.41 -18.33
CA PHE A 212 12.46 11.12 -17.68
C PHE A 212 12.85 9.97 -18.60
N HIS A 213 12.55 10.07 -19.89
CA HIS A 213 13.01 9.10 -20.89
C HIS A 213 14.54 9.05 -20.94
N GLU A 214 15.21 10.21 -21.03
CA GLU A 214 16.69 10.28 -20.97
C GLU A 214 17.22 9.69 -19.65
N LEU A 215 16.57 9.95 -18.52
CA LEU A 215 16.98 9.39 -17.22
C LEU A 215 16.95 7.86 -17.25
N ILE A 216 15.91 7.24 -17.82
CA ILE A 216 15.84 5.77 -17.92
C ILE A 216 16.93 5.25 -18.85
N ASP A 217 16.99 5.75 -20.06
CA ASP A 217 17.78 5.15 -21.12
C ASP A 217 19.28 5.40 -20.90
N GLU A 218 19.67 6.65 -20.67
CA GLU A 218 21.08 7.04 -20.63
C GLU A 218 21.70 6.91 -19.24
N VAL A 219 20.90 7.12 -18.17
CA VAL A 219 21.43 7.15 -16.81
C VAL A 219 21.19 5.84 -16.07
N ILE A 220 19.95 5.40 -15.96
CA ILE A 220 19.61 4.19 -15.20
C ILE A 220 20.08 2.93 -15.94
N CYS A 221 19.86 2.86 -17.25
CA CYS A 221 20.23 1.74 -18.10
C CYS A 221 21.57 1.94 -18.84
N SER A 222 22.27 3.05 -18.58
CA SER A 222 23.62 3.32 -19.12
C SER A 222 23.70 3.21 -20.66
N GLY A 223 22.64 3.61 -21.38
CA GLY A 223 22.52 3.56 -22.84
C GLY A 223 22.25 2.17 -23.42
N ASN A 224 21.94 1.17 -22.60
CA ASN A 224 21.64 -0.17 -23.10
C ASN A 224 20.16 -0.32 -23.40
N GLU A 225 19.81 -0.42 -24.67
CA GLU A 225 18.43 -0.50 -25.18
C GLU A 225 17.66 -1.70 -24.62
N GLN A 226 18.30 -2.86 -24.46
CA GLN A 226 17.65 -4.07 -23.95
C GLN A 226 17.25 -3.91 -22.47
N TRP A 227 18.13 -3.28 -21.68
CA TRP A 227 17.84 -3.02 -20.26
C TRP A 227 16.79 -1.93 -20.11
N ALA A 228 16.82 -0.90 -20.94
CA ALA A 228 15.81 0.16 -20.98
C ALA A 228 14.44 -0.43 -21.35
N LEU A 229 14.34 -1.22 -22.41
CA LEU A 229 13.11 -1.90 -22.82
C LEU A 229 12.53 -2.77 -21.70
N TYR A 230 13.38 -3.55 -21.03
CA TYR A 230 12.96 -4.37 -19.90
C TYR A 230 12.44 -3.49 -18.72
N LEU A 231 13.14 -2.41 -18.38
CA LEU A 231 12.72 -1.51 -17.29
C LEU A 231 11.39 -0.81 -17.61
N TRP A 232 11.22 -0.31 -18.84
CA TRP A 232 9.94 0.23 -19.33
C TRP A 232 8.81 -0.81 -19.24
N GLY A 233 9.06 -2.04 -19.68
CA GLY A 233 8.10 -3.15 -19.58
C GLY A 233 7.76 -3.50 -18.12
N TRP A 234 8.73 -3.50 -17.21
CA TRP A 234 8.48 -3.74 -15.78
C TRP A 234 7.60 -2.64 -15.16
N LEU A 235 7.83 -1.36 -15.51
CA LEU A 235 7.00 -0.23 -15.09
C LEU A 235 5.59 -0.31 -15.70
N ALA A 236 5.50 -0.63 -16.99
CA ALA A 236 4.22 -0.80 -17.67
C ALA A 236 3.41 -1.97 -17.07
N HIS A 237 4.05 -3.09 -16.76
CA HIS A 237 3.42 -4.22 -16.06
C HIS A 237 2.88 -3.80 -14.69
N MET A 238 3.52 -2.88 -13.98
CA MET A 238 3.01 -2.35 -12.74
C MET A 238 1.68 -1.58 -12.92
N VAL A 239 1.56 -0.87 -14.02
CA VAL A 239 0.39 -0.02 -14.32
C VAL A 239 -0.75 -0.84 -14.94
N GLN A 240 -0.44 -1.71 -15.90
CA GLN A 240 -1.45 -2.47 -16.64
C GLN A 240 -1.94 -3.71 -15.89
N PHE A 241 -1.04 -4.37 -15.13
CA PHE A 241 -1.34 -5.57 -14.34
C PHE A 241 -1.01 -5.36 -12.84
N PRO A 242 -1.59 -4.34 -12.19
CA PRO A 242 -1.23 -4.00 -10.81
C PRO A 242 -1.56 -5.11 -9.81
N LYS A 243 -2.51 -5.99 -10.13
CA LYS A 243 -2.87 -7.18 -9.32
C LYS A 243 -1.97 -8.40 -9.55
N GLU A 244 -0.99 -8.29 -10.43
CA GLU A 244 -0.05 -9.38 -10.70
C GLU A 244 1.31 -9.04 -10.09
N LYS A 245 1.82 -9.94 -9.26
CA LYS A 245 3.14 -9.77 -8.65
C LYS A 245 4.22 -10.16 -9.66
N PRO A 246 5.17 -9.26 -10.01
CA PRO A 246 6.17 -9.56 -11.05
C PRO A 246 7.14 -10.67 -10.65
N GLY A 247 7.36 -10.86 -9.34
CA GLY A 247 8.36 -11.79 -8.83
C GLY A 247 9.80 -11.33 -9.09
N VAL A 248 9.99 -10.06 -9.50
CA VAL A 248 11.28 -9.44 -9.80
C VAL A 248 11.36 -8.08 -9.12
N ALA A 249 12.49 -7.83 -8.45
CA ALA A 249 12.86 -6.54 -7.88
C ALA A 249 13.89 -5.83 -8.76
N ILE A 250 13.78 -4.50 -8.84
CA ILE A 250 14.77 -3.63 -9.48
C ILE A 250 15.82 -3.25 -8.43
N VAL A 251 17.10 -3.32 -8.78
CA VAL A 251 18.23 -2.90 -7.93
C VAL A 251 19.09 -1.91 -8.68
N LEU A 252 19.16 -0.69 -8.17
CA LEU A 252 19.92 0.42 -8.71
C LEU A 252 21.21 0.59 -7.89
N ARG A 253 22.34 0.17 -8.43
CA ARG A 253 23.65 0.32 -7.80
C ARG A 253 24.43 1.47 -8.46
N SER A 254 25.19 2.19 -7.69
CA SER A 254 26.22 3.11 -8.23
C SER A 254 27.35 3.28 -7.21
N ASP A 255 28.57 3.56 -7.69
CA ASP A 255 29.70 3.85 -6.83
C ASP A 255 29.66 5.28 -6.27
N ALA A 256 28.82 6.14 -6.86
CA ALA A 256 28.69 7.55 -6.50
C ALA A 256 27.28 7.89 -6.03
N GLN A 257 27.19 8.89 -5.16
CA GLN A 257 25.93 9.55 -4.79
C GLN A 257 25.57 10.64 -5.81
N GLY A 258 24.28 11.04 -5.83
CA GLY A 258 23.80 12.14 -6.68
C GLY A 258 23.72 11.81 -8.18
N VAL A 259 23.56 10.52 -8.53
CA VAL A 259 23.41 10.04 -9.92
C VAL A 259 21.96 9.92 -10.40
N GLY A 260 20.96 10.14 -9.53
CA GLY A 260 19.53 10.16 -9.91
C GLY A 260 18.69 8.96 -9.47
N LYS A 261 19.24 7.97 -8.74
CA LYS A 261 18.49 6.77 -8.29
C LYS A 261 17.20 7.12 -7.54
N SER A 262 17.28 7.99 -6.53
CA SER A 262 16.12 8.38 -5.72
C SER A 262 15.16 9.25 -6.52
N CYS A 263 15.65 10.16 -7.39
CA CYS A 263 14.81 10.94 -8.29
C CYS A 263 13.98 10.06 -9.22
N PHE A 264 14.59 9.01 -9.79
CA PHE A 264 13.87 8.03 -10.62
C PHE A 264 12.76 7.33 -9.83
N ALA A 265 13.09 6.81 -8.64
CA ALA A 265 12.13 6.10 -7.81
C ALA A 265 10.97 7.00 -7.34
N GLU A 266 11.24 8.27 -7.01
CA GLU A 266 10.25 9.26 -6.61
C GLU A 266 9.36 9.69 -7.77
N TYR A 267 9.91 9.84 -8.97
CA TYR A 267 9.13 10.14 -10.17
C TYR A 267 8.12 9.02 -10.46
N VAL A 268 8.59 7.76 -10.48
CA VAL A 268 7.71 6.59 -10.63
C VAL A 268 6.74 6.49 -9.47
N GLY A 269 7.18 6.72 -8.24
CA GLY A 269 6.36 6.67 -7.04
C GLY A 269 5.21 7.67 -7.03
N SER A 270 5.40 8.82 -7.68
CA SER A 270 4.37 9.86 -7.81
C SER A 270 3.12 9.39 -8.56
N LEU A 271 3.25 8.40 -9.48
CA LEU A 271 2.09 7.74 -10.11
C LEU A 271 1.18 7.06 -9.10
N LEU A 272 1.79 6.49 -8.05
CA LEU A 272 1.12 5.63 -7.07
C LEU A 272 0.61 6.41 -5.86
N GLY A 273 1.12 7.64 -5.66
CA GLY A 273 0.75 8.49 -4.53
C GLY A 273 0.86 7.76 -3.20
N ARG A 274 -0.26 7.61 -2.50
CA ARG A 274 -0.33 6.93 -1.20
C ARG A 274 0.09 5.45 -1.20
N HIS A 275 0.21 4.82 -2.35
CA HIS A 275 0.61 3.41 -2.50
C HIS A 275 2.10 3.24 -2.79
N PHE A 276 2.85 4.32 -2.77
CA PHE A 276 4.30 4.36 -2.78
C PHE A 276 4.86 4.58 -1.37
N ARG A 277 5.91 3.84 -1.01
CA ARG A 277 6.60 4.02 0.27
C ARG A 277 8.10 3.99 0.06
N THR A 278 8.79 4.94 0.71
CA THR A 278 10.26 4.96 0.79
C THR A 278 10.68 4.55 2.19
N VAL A 279 11.68 3.68 2.27
CA VAL A 279 12.31 3.26 3.52
C VAL A 279 13.83 3.39 3.42
N THR A 280 14.45 3.97 4.45
CA THR A 280 15.89 4.24 4.52
C THR A 280 16.62 3.36 5.54
N HIS A 281 15.90 2.50 6.25
CA HIS A 281 16.48 1.60 7.24
C HIS A 281 15.94 0.18 7.09
N GLY A 282 16.82 -0.80 7.08
CA GLY A 282 16.46 -2.21 6.95
C GLY A 282 15.42 -2.67 7.96
N ARG A 283 15.41 -2.13 9.19
CA ARG A 283 14.39 -2.45 10.21
C ARG A 283 12.94 -2.19 9.73
N HIS A 284 12.72 -1.28 8.79
CA HIS A 284 11.39 -1.02 8.21
C HIS A 284 11.03 -2.03 7.12
N ILE A 285 12.00 -2.80 6.64
CA ILE A 285 11.79 -3.92 5.72
C ILE A 285 11.60 -5.23 6.49
N HIS A 286 12.46 -5.49 7.51
CA HIS A 286 12.52 -6.76 8.23
C HIS A 286 12.13 -6.67 9.71
N GLY A 287 11.63 -5.53 10.20
CA GLY A 287 11.10 -5.37 11.56
C GLY A 287 9.74 -6.04 11.73
N ASN A 288 9.37 -6.29 13.00
CA ASN A 288 8.11 -6.97 13.33
C ASN A 288 6.88 -6.14 12.93
N PHE A 289 6.94 -4.80 13.03
CA PHE A 289 5.81 -3.93 12.70
C PHE A 289 5.90 -3.44 11.27
N ASN A 290 5.05 -3.98 10.40
CA ASN A 290 5.04 -3.73 8.96
C ASN A 290 3.73 -3.11 8.44
N SER A 291 2.97 -2.48 9.32
CA SER A 291 1.66 -1.89 8.99
C SER A 291 1.68 -0.89 7.82
N HIS A 292 2.84 -0.28 7.55
CA HIS A 292 3.04 0.63 6.43
C HIS A 292 3.03 -0.07 5.05
N LEU A 293 3.19 -1.41 5.03
CA LEU A 293 3.16 -2.20 3.79
C LEU A 293 1.76 -2.69 3.40
N LYS A 294 0.76 -2.52 4.27
CA LYS A 294 -0.60 -3.06 4.07
C LYS A 294 -1.32 -2.59 2.81
N ASP A 295 -0.98 -1.38 2.35
CA ASP A 295 -1.58 -0.71 1.19
C ASP A 295 -0.51 -0.18 0.22
N THR A 296 0.66 -0.86 0.18
CA THR A 296 1.80 -0.48 -0.65
C THR A 296 1.85 -1.31 -1.92
N LEU A 297 1.86 -0.64 -3.08
CA LEU A 297 2.08 -1.27 -4.38
C LEU A 297 3.57 -1.26 -4.77
N MET A 298 4.28 -0.17 -4.46
CA MET A 298 5.73 -0.08 -4.68
C MET A 298 6.45 0.37 -3.41
N LEU A 299 7.43 -0.42 -2.99
CA LEU A 299 8.34 -0.12 -1.90
C LEU A 299 9.71 0.24 -2.48
N PHE A 300 10.19 1.42 -2.15
CA PHE A 300 11.54 1.87 -2.47
C PHE A 300 12.43 1.80 -1.23
N GLY A 301 13.47 1.00 -1.28
CA GLY A 301 14.50 0.91 -0.25
C GLY A 301 15.73 1.74 -0.66
N ASP A 302 15.91 2.92 -0.04
CA ASP A 302 17.06 3.79 -0.28
C ASP A 302 18.12 3.53 0.79
N GLU A 303 19.24 2.93 0.40
CA GLU A 303 20.32 2.45 1.31
C GLU A 303 19.82 1.54 2.46
N ALA A 304 18.62 0.96 2.30
CA ALA A 304 17.94 0.23 3.37
C ALA A 304 18.38 -1.24 3.49
N VAL A 305 19.10 -1.76 2.52
CA VAL A 305 19.46 -3.19 2.43
C VAL A 305 20.95 -3.35 2.20
N TRP A 306 21.52 -4.34 2.88
CA TRP A 306 22.88 -4.81 2.65
C TRP A 306 22.85 -6.30 2.29
N GLY A 307 23.45 -6.69 1.17
CA GLY A 307 23.42 -8.04 0.63
C GLY A 307 24.04 -9.12 1.52
N GLY A 308 24.89 -8.74 2.49
CA GLY A 308 25.51 -9.65 3.44
C GLY A 308 24.66 -10.12 4.61
N ASP A 309 23.46 -9.58 4.79
CA ASP A 309 22.55 -9.97 5.88
C ASP A 309 21.62 -11.12 5.45
N ARG A 310 21.89 -12.32 5.90
CA ARG A 310 21.08 -13.53 5.61
C ARG A 310 19.62 -13.44 6.08
N ARG A 311 19.34 -12.67 7.13
CA ARG A 311 17.97 -12.49 7.63
C ARG A 311 17.18 -11.63 6.65
N THR A 312 17.78 -10.55 6.20
CA THR A 312 17.21 -9.66 5.18
C THR A 312 16.98 -10.40 3.86
N GLU A 313 17.87 -11.30 3.46
CA GLU A 313 17.73 -12.13 2.25
C GLU A 313 16.41 -12.90 2.23
N SER A 314 16.08 -13.62 3.31
CA SER A 314 14.84 -14.40 3.38
C SER A 314 13.60 -13.51 3.27
N ILE A 315 13.62 -12.36 3.93
CA ILE A 315 12.49 -11.42 3.92
C ILE A 315 12.31 -10.77 2.54
N LEU A 316 13.41 -10.38 1.88
CA LEU A 316 13.35 -9.85 0.52
C LEU A 316 12.74 -10.87 -0.44
N LYS A 317 13.16 -12.15 -0.35
CA LYS A 317 12.58 -13.23 -1.15
C LYS A 317 11.06 -13.34 -0.93
N GLN A 318 10.61 -13.28 0.31
CA GLN A 318 9.18 -13.28 0.64
C GLN A 318 8.46 -12.05 0.06
N LEU A 319 8.99 -10.84 0.26
CA LEU A 319 8.41 -9.62 -0.28
C LEU A 319 8.29 -9.65 -1.81
N ILE A 320 9.25 -10.26 -2.51
CA ILE A 320 9.25 -10.36 -3.97
C ILE A 320 8.27 -11.41 -4.49
N THR A 321 8.16 -12.57 -3.82
CA THR A 321 7.48 -13.74 -4.40
C THR A 321 6.18 -14.14 -3.72
N GLU A 322 6.03 -13.92 -2.39
CA GLU A 322 4.85 -14.42 -1.69
C GLU A 322 3.58 -13.63 -2.05
N PRO A 323 2.47 -14.31 -2.37
CA PRO A 323 1.22 -13.66 -2.76
C PRO A 323 0.48 -13.01 -1.59
N ASN A 324 0.77 -13.43 -0.36
CA ASN A 324 0.15 -12.92 0.85
C ASN A 324 1.20 -12.35 1.80
N MET A 325 0.77 -11.40 2.62
CA MET A 325 1.59 -10.78 3.65
C MET A 325 0.83 -10.68 4.95
N ILE A 326 1.46 -11.10 6.04
CA ILE A 326 0.95 -10.90 7.39
C ILE A 326 1.29 -9.48 7.82
N ILE A 327 0.27 -8.73 8.21
CA ILE A 327 0.40 -7.37 8.74
C ILE A 327 0.35 -7.40 10.26
N GLU A 328 1.41 -6.91 10.88
CA GLU A 328 1.52 -6.75 12.32
C GLU A 328 1.49 -5.27 12.69
N MET A 329 0.51 -4.88 13.50
CA MET A 329 0.37 -3.54 14.06
C MET A 329 0.62 -3.59 15.57
N LYS A 330 1.30 -2.58 16.11
CA LYS A 330 1.57 -2.52 17.56
C LYS A 330 0.27 -2.56 18.36
N GLY A 331 0.15 -3.56 19.24
CA GLY A 331 -1.00 -3.72 20.13
C GLY A 331 -2.29 -4.20 19.47
N LYS A 332 -2.24 -4.70 18.25
CA LYS A 332 -3.38 -5.27 17.52
C LYS A 332 -3.09 -6.70 17.08
N ASP A 333 -4.17 -7.44 16.82
CA ASP A 333 -4.05 -8.78 16.25
C ASP A 333 -3.49 -8.69 14.84
N VAL A 334 -2.72 -9.66 14.43
CA VAL A 334 -2.21 -9.80 13.07
C VAL A 334 -3.34 -10.14 12.12
N PHE A 335 -3.26 -9.65 10.90
CA PHE A 335 -4.17 -10.04 9.83
C PHE A 335 -3.41 -10.20 8.52
N GLU A 336 -3.96 -10.99 7.62
CA GLU A 336 -3.36 -11.26 6.33
C GLU A 336 -4.01 -10.37 5.25
N VAL A 337 -3.18 -9.87 4.33
CA VAL A 337 -3.62 -9.18 3.13
C VAL A 337 -2.92 -9.76 1.91
N ARG A 338 -3.53 -9.65 0.75
CA ARG A 338 -2.85 -9.93 -0.51
C ARG A 338 -1.74 -8.92 -0.74
N SER A 339 -0.59 -9.42 -1.21
CA SER A 339 0.59 -8.62 -1.50
C SER A 339 0.82 -8.51 -3.00
N TYR A 340 0.67 -7.32 -3.53
CA TYR A 340 1.00 -6.96 -4.91
C TYR A 340 2.27 -6.09 -4.97
N LEU A 341 2.99 -6.06 -3.86
CA LEU A 341 4.16 -5.22 -3.66
C LEU A 341 5.22 -5.49 -4.72
N ARG A 342 5.74 -4.42 -5.28
CA ARG A 342 6.92 -4.37 -6.14
C ARG A 342 8.04 -3.71 -5.37
N LEU A 343 9.23 -4.29 -5.46
CA LEU A 343 10.40 -3.82 -4.72
C LEU A 343 11.39 -3.15 -5.67
N MET A 344 11.80 -1.95 -5.31
CA MET A 344 12.92 -1.25 -5.92
C MET A 344 13.93 -0.89 -4.82
N LEU A 345 15.20 -1.17 -5.05
CA LEU A 345 16.28 -0.91 -4.11
C LEU A 345 17.30 0.02 -4.75
N ALA A 346 17.82 0.96 -3.98
CA ALA A 346 18.97 1.79 -4.37
C ALA A 346 20.07 1.67 -3.32
N THR A 347 21.31 1.55 -3.77
CA THR A 347 22.46 1.49 -2.87
C THR A 347 23.75 1.94 -3.54
N ASN A 348 24.70 2.39 -2.71
CA ASN A 348 26.10 2.63 -3.11
C ASN A 348 27.02 1.49 -2.64
N SER A 349 26.50 0.47 -1.99
CA SER A 349 27.26 -0.69 -1.56
C SER A 349 27.67 -1.56 -2.75
N GLU A 350 28.87 -2.09 -2.71
CA GLU A 350 29.35 -3.05 -3.70
C GLU A 350 28.44 -4.31 -3.71
N TRP A 351 28.06 -4.82 -2.54
CA TRP A 351 27.09 -5.91 -2.41
C TRP A 351 25.66 -5.35 -2.24
N ALA A 352 25.01 -5.09 -3.36
CA ALA A 352 23.71 -4.41 -3.43
C ALA A 352 22.53 -5.32 -3.09
N ALA A 353 22.58 -6.60 -3.49
CA ALA A 353 21.50 -7.56 -3.31
C ALA A 353 22.03 -8.99 -3.13
N PRO A 354 21.33 -9.85 -2.37
CA PRO A 354 21.75 -11.24 -2.18
C PRO A 354 21.34 -12.09 -3.40
N VAL A 355 21.98 -11.85 -4.54
CA VAL A 355 21.73 -12.57 -5.78
C VAL A 355 22.46 -13.89 -5.77
N GLY A 356 21.79 -14.98 -5.43
CA GLY A 356 22.36 -16.32 -5.56
C GLY A 356 22.62 -16.68 -7.03
N LEU A 357 23.53 -17.63 -7.27
CA LEU A 357 23.95 -18.04 -8.64
C LEU A 357 22.78 -18.40 -9.56
N THR A 358 21.73 -19.04 -9.03
CA THR A 358 20.52 -19.42 -9.76
C THR A 358 19.34 -18.47 -9.51
N ASP A 359 19.56 -17.35 -8.81
CA ASP A 359 18.48 -16.42 -8.44
C ASP A 359 18.05 -15.58 -9.64
N ARG A 360 16.75 -15.59 -9.93
CA ARG A 360 16.09 -14.86 -11.02
C ARG A 360 15.11 -13.79 -10.52
N ARG A 361 15.35 -13.27 -9.30
CA ARG A 361 14.47 -12.29 -8.68
C ARG A 361 14.95 -10.86 -8.78
N TYR A 362 16.17 -10.63 -9.23
CA TYR A 362 16.78 -9.32 -9.18
C TYR A 362 17.25 -8.88 -10.57
N PHE A 363 16.75 -7.74 -11.03
CA PHE A 363 17.30 -7.02 -12.16
C PHE A 363 18.21 -5.93 -11.59
N VAL A 364 19.52 -6.11 -11.71
CA VAL A 364 20.54 -5.25 -11.11
C VAL A 364 21.16 -4.38 -12.19
N LEU A 365 21.13 -3.07 -11.99
CA LEU A 365 21.68 -2.06 -12.90
C LEU A 365 22.77 -1.25 -12.21
N ASN A 366 23.90 -1.06 -12.89
CA ASN A 366 24.89 -0.06 -12.54
C ASN A 366 24.49 1.27 -13.18
N VAL A 367 24.04 2.20 -12.35
CA VAL A 367 23.58 3.52 -12.79
C VAL A 367 24.77 4.36 -13.23
N SER A 368 24.67 4.97 -14.42
CA SER A 368 25.71 5.79 -15.00
C SER A 368 26.02 7.04 -14.16
N ASN A 369 27.30 7.42 -14.15
CA ASN A 369 27.74 8.67 -13.53
C ASN A 369 27.58 9.90 -14.46
N SER A 370 27.01 9.75 -15.66
CA SER A 370 26.90 10.80 -16.69
C SER A 370 26.20 12.07 -16.21
N ARG A 371 25.21 11.93 -15.31
CA ARG A 371 24.47 13.03 -14.69
C ARG A 371 24.81 13.25 -13.21
N LYS A 372 25.97 12.74 -12.74
CA LYS A 372 26.39 12.94 -11.35
C LYS A 372 26.46 14.41 -10.99
N ASN A 373 25.71 14.82 -9.96
CA ASN A 373 25.63 16.21 -9.45
C ASN A 373 25.16 17.23 -10.50
N ASP A 374 24.47 16.81 -11.57
CA ASP A 374 23.90 17.73 -12.56
C ASP A 374 22.61 18.36 -12.01
N HIS A 375 22.78 19.35 -11.13
CA HIS A 375 21.66 20.04 -10.48
C HIS A 375 20.69 20.69 -11.48
N ASN A 376 21.17 21.11 -12.66
CA ASN A 376 20.34 21.71 -13.68
C ASN A 376 19.43 20.67 -14.34
N PHE A 377 19.97 19.51 -14.68
CA PHE A 377 19.19 18.40 -15.21
C PHE A 377 18.09 17.96 -14.21
N PHE A 378 18.44 17.70 -12.96
CA PHE A 378 17.48 17.26 -11.96
C PHE A 378 16.44 18.33 -11.60
N LYS A 379 16.80 19.61 -11.60
CA LYS A 379 15.83 20.70 -11.44
C LYS A 379 14.79 20.72 -12.57
N ARG A 380 15.24 20.53 -13.80
CA ARG A 380 14.33 20.47 -14.98
C ARG A 380 13.48 19.20 -14.94
N LEU A 381 14.03 18.07 -14.54
CA LEU A 381 13.31 16.81 -14.37
C LEU A 381 12.18 16.94 -13.34
N ILE A 382 12.46 17.57 -12.19
CA ILE A 382 11.42 17.86 -11.17
C ILE A 382 10.38 18.84 -11.71
N TYR A 383 10.79 19.80 -12.53
CA TYR A 383 9.84 20.70 -13.19
C TYR A 383 8.93 19.93 -14.15
N GLU A 384 9.47 19.08 -15.02
CA GLU A 384 8.72 18.18 -15.91
C GLU A 384 7.73 17.32 -15.10
N GLN A 385 8.20 16.66 -14.04
CA GLN A 385 7.39 15.85 -13.14
C GLN A 385 6.13 16.61 -12.65
N ASN A 386 6.32 17.85 -12.19
CA ASN A 386 5.25 18.67 -11.59
C ASN A 386 4.35 19.40 -12.60
N HIS A 387 4.66 19.35 -13.90
CA HIS A 387 3.94 20.06 -14.96
C HIS A 387 3.43 19.12 -16.06
N GLY A 388 2.78 18.04 -15.66
CA GLY A 388 2.15 17.08 -16.56
C GLY A 388 2.96 15.81 -16.82
N GLY A 389 4.19 15.74 -16.34
CA GLY A 389 5.06 14.59 -16.58
C GLY A 389 4.54 13.31 -15.92
N ILE A 390 3.91 13.40 -14.75
CA ILE A 390 3.35 12.21 -14.08
C ILE A 390 2.18 11.65 -14.87
N GLU A 391 1.28 12.51 -15.36
CA GLU A 391 0.14 12.16 -16.20
C GLU A 391 0.58 11.54 -17.52
N ALA A 392 1.64 12.10 -18.13
CA ALA A 392 2.21 11.60 -19.37
C ALA A 392 2.89 10.26 -19.18
N LEU A 393 3.65 10.08 -18.11
CA LEU A 393 4.25 8.79 -17.77
C LEU A 393 3.17 7.71 -17.58
N LEU A 394 2.09 8.03 -16.87
CA LEU A 394 0.98 7.09 -16.70
C LEU A 394 0.38 6.69 -18.06
N GLN A 395 0.16 7.67 -18.96
CA GLN A 395 -0.38 7.41 -20.29
C GLN A 395 0.56 6.53 -21.14
N VAL A 396 1.87 6.82 -21.11
CA VAL A 396 2.89 6.02 -21.81
C VAL A 396 2.89 4.58 -21.31
N LEU A 397 2.91 4.38 -19.98
CA LEU A 397 2.93 3.05 -19.38
C LEU A 397 1.64 2.26 -19.62
N MET A 398 0.48 2.93 -19.68
CA MET A 398 -0.80 2.28 -20.02
C MET A 398 -0.86 1.81 -21.47
N ASN A 399 -0.17 2.50 -22.38
CA ASN A 399 -0.16 2.18 -23.81
C ASN A 399 1.06 1.35 -24.24
N PHE A 400 1.99 1.08 -23.32
CA PHE A 400 3.18 0.31 -23.63
C PHE A 400 2.80 -1.12 -24.03
N ASP A 401 3.32 -1.62 -25.14
CA ASP A 401 3.03 -2.97 -25.63
C ASP A 401 3.75 -4.03 -24.77
N LEU A 402 2.95 -4.87 -24.12
CA LEU A 402 3.41 -5.98 -23.28
C LEU A 402 3.13 -7.35 -23.89
N SER A 403 2.70 -7.43 -25.17
CA SER A 403 2.31 -8.69 -25.79
C SER A 403 3.40 -9.75 -25.80
N ASP A 404 4.66 -9.34 -26.00
CA ASP A 404 5.85 -10.21 -25.99
C ASP A 404 6.71 -10.05 -24.73
N PHE A 405 6.22 -9.32 -23.71
CA PHE A 405 6.97 -9.03 -22.50
C PHE A 405 6.77 -10.10 -21.42
N GLU A 406 7.84 -10.82 -21.09
CA GLU A 406 7.86 -11.74 -19.95
C GLU A 406 8.64 -11.14 -18.78
N VAL A 407 7.94 -10.68 -17.76
CA VAL A 407 8.50 -9.97 -16.60
C VAL A 407 9.57 -10.78 -15.84
N ARG A 408 9.54 -12.12 -15.93
CA ARG A 408 10.52 -13.00 -15.27
C ARG A 408 11.72 -13.34 -16.15
N SER A 409 11.71 -12.93 -17.40
CA SER A 409 12.82 -13.08 -18.34
C SER A 409 13.79 -11.90 -18.20
N ILE A 410 14.53 -11.87 -17.09
CA ILE A 410 15.43 -10.76 -16.74
C ILE A 410 16.65 -10.78 -17.67
N PRO A 411 17.00 -9.66 -18.35
CA PRO A 411 18.25 -9.56 -19.09
C PRO A 411 19.46 -9.72 -18.16
N GLU A 412 20.52 -10.36 -18.66
CA GLU A 412 21.78 -10.39 -17.93
C GLU A 412 22.44 -9.00 -17.96
N THR A 413 23.01 -8.62 -16.84
CA THR A 413 23.79 -7.38 -16.70
C THR A 413 25.10 -7.66 -16.00
N PRO A 414 26.19 -6.92 -16.29
CA PRO A 414 27.44 -7.05 -15.56
C PRO A 414 27.26 -6.88 -14.05
N ALA A 415 26.45 -5.92 -13.65
CA ALA A 415 26.12 -5.69 -12.24
C ALA A 415 25.47 -6.91 -11.56
N ARG A 416 24.61 -7.64 -12.28
CA ARG A 416 23.98 -8.86 -11.75
C ARG A 416 25.00 -9.99 -11.61
N LEU A 417 25.92 -10.13 -12.55
CA LEU A 417 27.01 -11.09 -12.46
C LEU A 417 27.92 -10.81 -11.27
N ASP A 418 28.29 -9.54 -11.04
CA ASP A 418 29.06 -9.12 -9.86
C ASP A 418 28.35 -9.53 -8.56
N GLN A 419 27.03 -9.32 -8.47
CA GLN A 419 26.26 -9.73 -7.29
C GLN A 419 26.22 -11.26 -7.13
N LYS A 420 26.12 -12.03 -8.22
CA LYS A 420 26.23 -13.49 -8.18
C LYS A 420 27.57 -13.91 -7.58
N PHE A 421 28.68 -13.31 -8.02
CA PHE A 421 30.02 -13.61 -7.49
C PHE A 421 30.17 -13.22 -6.01
N LEU A 422 29.69 -12.04 -5.61
CA LEU A 422 29.72 -11.60 -4.21
C LEU A 422 28.93 -12.54 -3.29
N SER A 423 27.84 -13.10 -3.79
CA SER A 423 26.92 -13.97 -3.04
C SER A 423 27.31 -15.45 -3.04
N MET A 424 28.34 -15.84 -3.80
CA MET A 424 28.82 -17.24 -3.84
C MET A 424 29.23 -17.73 -2.45
N GLU A 425 28.88 -18.99 -2.14
CA GLU A 425 29.41 -19.69 -0.97
C GLU A 425 30.95 -19.89 -1.13
N PRO A 426 31.70 -19.95 -0.05
CA PRO A 426 33.17 -20.08 -0.11
C PRO A 426 33.67 -21.24 -0.97
N ILE A 427 32.94 -22.36 -0.99
CA ILE A 427 33.30 -23.53 -1.81
C ILE A 427 33.07 -23.31 -3.31
N GLU A 428 32.08 -22.50 -3.66
CA GLU A 428 31.78 -22.13 -5.06
C GLU A 428 32.86 -21.19 -5.59
N LYS A 429 33.25 -20.16 -4.78
CA LYS A 429 34.34 -19.24 -5.11
C LYS A 429 35.65 -19.96 -5.29
N TRP A 430 36.01 -20.83 -4.35
CA TRP A 430 37.21 -21.64 -4.45
C TRP A 430 37.24 -22.51 -5.70
N TRP A 431 36.11 -23.15 -6.05
CA TRP A 431 36.04 -23.99 -7.23
C TRP A 431 36.11 -23.17 -8.52
N LEU A 432 35.43 -22.02 -8.57
CA LEU A 432 35.49 -21.10 -9.70
C LEU A 432 36.94 -20.62 -9.93
N GLU A 433 37.67 -20.27 -8.88
CA GLU A 433 39.05 -19.84 -8.97
C GLU A 433 39.99 -20.93 -9.52
N ILE A 434 39.81 -22.19 -9.07
CA ILE A 434 40.52 -23.34 -9.65
C ILE A 434 40.23 -23.50 -11.14
N LEU A 435 38.97 -23.38 -11.54
CA LEU A 435 38.58 -23.51 -12.94
C LEU A 435 39.07 -22.35 -13.81
N SER A 436 39.17 -21.14 -13.25
CA SER A 436 39.65 -19.96 -13.96
C SER A 436 41.18 -19.94 -14.08
N ASN A 437 41.90 -20.28 -12.99
CA ASN A 437 43.35 -20.33 -12.98
C ASN A 437 43.93 -21.61 -13.60
N GLU A 438 43.05 -22.61 -13.81
CA GLU A 438 43.39 -23.92 -14.36
C GLU A 438 44.41 -24.68 -13.48
N ASP A 439 44.44 -24.38 -12.17
CA ASP A 439 45.40 -24.95 -11.24
C ASP A 439 44.82 -25.32 -9.87
N PHE A 440 45.57 -26.14 -9.13
CA PHE A 440 45.31 -26.49 -7.74
C PHE A 440 46.49 -26.11 -6.85
N LEU A 441 46.19 -25.50 -5.70
CA LEU A 441 47.17 -25.32 -4.64
C LEU A 441 47.21 -26.57 -3.75
N ILE A 442 48.26 -27.37 -3.86
CA ILE A 442 48.45 -28.63 -3.12
C ILE A 442 49.79 -28.59 -2.38
N GLY A 443 49.75 -28.73 -1.04
CA GLY A 443 50.94 -28.78 -0.22
C GLY A 443 51.89 -27.57 -0.40
N GLY A 444 51.30 -26.38 -0.72
CA GLY A 444 52.04 -25.15 -0.99
C GLY A 444 52.67 -25.09 -2.40
N LYS A 445 52.32 -26.02 -3.27
CA LYS A 445 52.72 -26.02 -4.70
C LYS A 445 51.49 -25.81 -5.57
N ILE A 446 51.65 -25.05 -6.64
CA ILE A 446 50.63 -24.88 -7.69
C ILE A 446 50.88 -25.99 -8.71
N LEU A 447 49.82 -26.74 -9.02
CA LEU A 447 49.84 -27.86 -9.96
C LEU A 447 48.78 -27.63 -11.02
N ASP A 448 49.14 -27.82 -12.29
CA ASP A 448 48.23 -27.67 -13.43
C ASP A 448 47.05 -28.68 -13.33
N PHE A 449 45.85 -28.23 -13.69
CA PHE A 449 44.64 -29.04 -13.61
C PHE A 449 44.71 -30.28 -14.53
N ASP A 450 45.24 -30.11 -15.73
CA ASP A 450 45.34 -31.18 -16.74
C ASP A 450 46.40 -32.22 -16.41
N ASP A 451 47.41 -31.84 -15.62
CA ASP A 451 48.43 -32.77 -15.08
C ASP A 451 47.86 -33.63 -13.95
N MET A 452 46.70 -33.26 -13.41
CA MET A 452 46.11 -33.87 -12.23
C MET A 452 44.68 -34.35 -12.44
N ASN A 453 44.53 -35.52 -13.06
CA ASN A 453 43.22 -36.15 -13.16
C ASN A 453 42.70 -36.77 -11.83
N ARG A 454 43.55 -36.79 -10.76
CA ARG A 454 43.23 -37.32 -9.41
C ARG A 454 43.81 -36.46 -8.33
N VAL A 455 42.98 -36.09 -7.35
CA VAL A 455 43.38 -35.26 -6.19
C VAL A 455 42.93 -35.94 -4.89
N ALA A 456 43.87 -36.07 -3.93
CA ALA A 456 43.53 -36.61 -2.63
C ALA A 456 42.54 -35.67 -1.90
N LYS A 457 41.56 -36.27 -1.19
CA LYS A 457 40.56 -35.49 -0.44
C LYS A 457 41.16 -34.62 0.66
N ALA A 458 42.33 -35.00 1.18
CA ALA A 458 43.11 -34.24 2.15
C ALA A 458 43.70 -32.98 1.52
N ASP A 459 44.16 -33.07 0.29
CA ASP A 459 44.76 -31.95 -0.49
C ASP A 459 43.70 -30.94 -0.89
N LEU A 460 42.51 -31.42 -1.32
CA LEU A 460 41.35 -30.55 -1.58
C LEU A 460 40.95 -29.80 -0.31
N LEU A 461 40.91 -30.46 0.82
CA LEU A 461 40.59 -29.83 2.09
C LEU A 461 41.63 -28.76 2.47
N TYR A 462 42.89 -29.06 2.27
CA TYR A 462 43.97 -28.11 2.51
C TYR A 462 43.83 -26.88 1.60
N SER A 463 43.70 -27.10 0.30
CA SER A 463 43.53 -26.03 -0.69
C SER A 463 42.33 -25.14 -0.36
N PHE A 464 41.18 -25.74 -0.06
CA PHE A 464 39.99 -25.00 0.31
C PHE A 464 40.16 -24.17 1.59
N ASN A 465 40.77 -24.76 2.64
CA ASN A 465 40.96 -24.05 3.89
C ASN A 465 41.96 -22.90 3.77
N GLU A 466 43.04 -23.06 2.97
CA GLU A 466 43.99 -21.97 2.70
C GLU A 466 43.34 -20.84 1.88
N HIS A 467 42.60 -21.17 0.82
CA HIS A 467 41.79 -20.19 0.07
C HIS A 467 40.83 -19.42 0.99
N THR A 468 40.11 -20.13 1.83
CA THR A 468 39.13 -19.49 2.72
C THR A 468 39.77 -18.58 3.76
N LYS A 469 40.97 -18.94 4.29
CA LYS A 469 41.74 -18.09 5.21
C LYS A 469 42.21 -16.79 4.54
N ALA A 470 42.59 -16.83 3.28
CA ALA A 470 43.03 -15.65 2.54
C ALA A 470 41.89 -14.59 2.46
N TYR A 471 40.64 -15.01 2.24
CA TYR A 471 39.51 -14.10 2.09
C TYR A 471 38.74 -13.80 3.39
N LYS A 472 38.80 -14.71 4.37
CA LYS A 472 38.13 -14.59 5.68
C LYS A 472 39.02 -15.14 6.79
N PRO A 473 39.98 -14.37 7.31
CA PRO A 473 40.98 -14.84 8.29
C PRO A 473 40.36 -15.49 9.55
N ASN A 474 39.18 -15.07 9.93
CA ASN A 474 38.44 -15.61 11.11
C ASN A 474 37.51 -16.77 10.77
N HIS A 475 37.54 -17.30 9.54
CA HIS A 475 36.67 -18.40 9.16
C HIS A 475 37.19 -19.70 9.80
N ARG A 476 36.27 -20.45 10.45
CA ARG A 476 36.59 -21.75 11.02
C ARG A 476 36.85 -22.76 9.90
N ASN A 477 38.00 -23.44 9.96
CA ASN A 477 38.35 -24.50 8.99
C ASN A 477 37.24 -25.54 8.89
N TRP A 478 36.96 -25.97 7.66
CA TRP A 478 36.03 -27.05 7.45
C TRP A 478 36.70 -28.40 7.76
N GLU A 479 35.85 -29.36 8.15
CA GLU A 479 36.23 -30.75 8.26
C GLU A 479 36.05 -31.48 6.92
N ALA A 480 36.83 -32.52 6.67
CA ALA A 480 36.80 -33.31 5.43
C ALA A 480 35.39 -33.80 5.08
N ARG A 481 34.60 -34.23 6.07
CA ARG A 481 33.24 -34.72 5.86
C ARG A 481 32.33 -33.63 5.28
N ARG A 482 32.43 -32.42 5.80
CA ARG A 482 31.64 -31.28 5.33
C ARG A 482 32.03 -30.87 3.92
N LEU A 483 33.35 -30.72 3.66
CA LEU A 483 33.85 -30.39 2.32
C LEU A 483 33.36 -31.43 1.29
N CYS A 484 33.63 -32.73 1.54
CA CYS A 484 33.25 -33.78 0.60
C CYS A 484 31.74 -33.81 0.29
N SER A 485 30.91 -33.57 1.32
CA SER A 485 29.44 -33.51 1.13
C SER A 485 29.00 -32.36 0.25
N GLN A 486 29.56 -31.17 0.44
CA GLN A 486 29.20 -30.00 -0.38
C GLN A 486 29.85 -30.06 -1.76
N PHE A 487 31.10 -30.54 -1.83
CA PHE A 487 31.82 -30.70 -3.10
C PHE A 487 31.13 -31.66 -4.06
N LYS A 488 30.57 -32.78 -3.56
CA LYS A 488 29.77 -33.70 -4.38
C LYS A 488 28.52 -33.06 -4.99
N LYS A 489 27.95 -32.05 -4.34
CA LYS A 489 26.83 -31.29 -4.91
C LYS A 489 27.29 -30.32 -6.00
N LEU A 490 28.52 -29.82 -5.85
CA LEU A 490 29.13 -28.87 -6.77
C LEU A 490 29.66 -29.59 -8.02
N VAL A 491 30.30 -30.76 -7.81
CA VAL A 491 30.94 -31.56 -8.87
C VAL A 491 30.45 -33.01 -8.77
N PRO A 492 29.21 -33.32 -9.19
CA PRO A 492 28.57 -34.64 -8.96
C PRO A 492 29.23 -35.78 -9.75
N PHE A 493 29.91 -35.48 -10.85
CA PHE A 493 30.62 -36.43 -11.69
C PHE A 493 32.05 -36.75 -11.22
N ALA A 494 32.57 -36.06 -10.18
CA ALA A 494 33.85 -36.45 -9.58
C ALA A 494 33.73 -37.84 -8.95
N MET A 495 34.51 -38.80 -9.48
CA MET A 495 34.47 -40.20 -9.06
C MET A 495 35.34 -40.40 -7.82
N ASP A 496 34.75 -41.07 -6.82
CA ASP A 496 35.46 -41.46 -5.58
C ASP A 496 36.33 -42.72 -5.88
N LYS A 497 37.61 -42.55 -5.81
CA LYS A 497 38.57 -43.64 -6.09
C LYS A 497 39.43 -43.93 -4.84
N ARG A 498 39.95 -45.13 -4.78
CA ARG A 498 40.93 -45.55 -3.79
C ARG A 498 41.95 -46.49 -4.44
N ARG A 499 43.22 -46.15 -4.29
CA ARG A 499 44.31 -46.95 -4.83
C ARG A 499 44.86 -47.88 -3.73
N GLY A 500 44.38 -49.11 -3.66
CA GLY A 500 44.78 -50.08 -2.63
C GLY A 500 44.48 -49.58 -1.20
N SER A 501 45.52 -49.56 -0.36
CA SER A 501 45.46 -49.00 1.01
C SER A 501 45.73 -47.49 1.05
N GLY A 502 45.89 -46.83 -0.11
CA GLY A 502 46.20 -45.41 -0.23
C GLY A 502 45.09 -44.45 0.19
N PRO A 503 45.33 -43.14 0.13
CA PRO A 503 44.34 -42.12 0.44
C PRO A 503 43.09 -42.24 -0.48
N ARG A 504 41.98 -41.70 -0.04
CA ARG A 504 40.77 -41.51 -0.89
C ARG A 504 40.99 -40.29 -1.78
N GLU A 505 40.74 -40.45 -3.07
CA GLU A 505 40.96 -39.46 -4.09
C GLU A 505 39.64 -39.16 -4.84
N TYR A 506 39.53 -37.97 -5.44
CA TYR A 506 38.58 -37.70 -6.49
C TYR A 506 39.27 -37.75 -7.82
N GLU A 507 38.67 -38.40 -8.81
CA GLU A 507 39.08 -38.37 -10.20
C GLU A 507 38.11 -37.45 -10.94
N PHE A 508 38.64 -36.44 -11.60
CA PHE A 508 37.90 -35.43 -12.35
C PHE A 508 37.87 -35.77 -13.82
N PRO A 509 36.80 -35.34 -14.55
CA PRO A 509 36.83 -35.25 -16.01
C PRO A 509 37.76 -34.13 -16.46
N SER A 510 37.84 -33.89 -17.78
CA SER A 510 38.66 -32.79 -18.32
C SER A 510 38.27 -31.42 -17.70
N LEU A 511 39.23 -30.48 -17.67
CA LEU A 511 38.97 -29.12 -17.24
C LEU A 511 37.77 -28.47 -17.98
N ASN A 512 37.74 -28.66 -19.31
CA ASN A 512 36.63 -28.11 -20.11
C ASN A 512 35.28 -28.67 -19.73
N GLU A 513 35.16 -29.98 -19.44
CA GLU A 513 33.91 -30.55 -18.94
C GLU A 513 33.52 -29.98 -17.57
N CYS A 514 34.47 -29.72 -16.69
CA CYS A 514 34.25 -29.08 -15.40
C CYS A 514 33.76 -27.62 -15.57
N LYS A 515 34.37 -26.85 -16.47
CA LYS A 515 33.96 -25.47 -16.81
C LYS A 515 32.55 -25.43 -17.38
N LEU A 516 32.27 -26.25 -18.39
CA LEU A 516 30.94 -26.34 -19.00
C LEU A 516 29.84 -26.69 -17.98
N TYR A 517 30.10 -27.69 -17.14
CA TYR A 517 29.14 -28.06 -16.10
C TYR A 517 28.89 -26.92 -15.11
N PHE A 518 29.94 -26.23 -14.67
CA PHE A 518 29.82 -25.12 -13.73
C PHE A 518 29.02 -23.98 -14.37
N ALA A 519 29.33 -23.62 -15.61
CA ALA A 519 28.62 -22.58 -16.36
C ALA A 519 27.13 -22.94 -16.55
N ASP A 520 26.84 -24.16 -17.01
CA ASP A 520 25.46 -24.65 -17.21
C ASP A 520 24.66 -24.65 -15.89
N LYS A 521 25.24 -25.23 -14.83
CA LYS A 521 24.61 -25.31 -13.51
C LYS A 521 24.17 -23.96 -12.95
N TYR A 522 24.92 -22.91 -13.22
CA TYR A 522 24.67 -21.56 -12.69
C TYR A 522 24.17 -20.58 -13.74
N SER A 523 23.88 -21.06 -14.94
CA SER A 523 23.44 -20.25 -16.09
C SER A 523 24.37 -19.04 -16.29
N LEU A 524 25.69 -19.32 -16.36
CA LEU A 524 26.74 -18.35 -16.61
C LEU A 524 27.22 -18.49 -18.06
N ASP A 525 27.67 -17.38 -18.65
CA ASP A 525 28.36 -17.43 -19.94
C ASP A 525 29.74 -18.11 -19.78
N SER A 526 30.19 -18.83 -20.79
CA SER A 526 31.52 -19.49 -20.80
C SER A 526 32.68 -18.52 -20.60
N ASN A 527 32.50 -17.24 -20.94
CA ASN A 527 33.50 -16.16 -20.73
C ASN A 527 33.73 -15.87 -19.23
N VAL A 528 32.94 -16.43 -18.32
CA VAL A 528 33.11 -16.24 -16.86
C VAL A 528 34.48 -16.68 -16.35
N PHE A 529 35.14 -17.61 -17.02
CA PHE A 529 36.47 -18.12 -16.66
C PHE A 529 37.61 -17.29 -17.21
N GLU A 530 37.33 -16.25 -18.03
CA GLU A 530 38.33 -15.35 -18.63
C GLU A 530 38.44 -14.03 -17.85
N ILE A 531 37.62 -13.85 -16.82
CA ILE A 531 37.59 -12.65 -15.97
C ILE A 531 38.63 -12.81 -14.87
N ASN A 532 39.84 -12.36 -15.12
CA ASN A 532 40.91 -12.13 -14.15
C ASN A 532 41.23 -10.66 -14.00
#